data_d35c7e9ba39915fde816ae7f2922c0f6
#
_entry.id   d35c7e9ba39915fde816ae7f2922c0f6
#
_cell.length_a   1.000
_cell.length_b   1.000
_cell.length_c   1.000
_cell.angle_alpha   90.00
_cell.angle_beta   90.00
_cell.angle_gamma   90.00
#
_symmetry.space_group_name_H-M   'P 1'
#
loop_
_entity.id
_entity.type
_entity.pdbx_description
1 polymer ?
#
loop_
_entity_poly.entity_id
_entity_poly.type
_entity_poly.pdbx_seq_one_letter_code
_entity_poly.pdbx_strand_id
1 'polypeptide(L)'
;MAIPEEPQSRIENYLGTLINQTSAALPDVPQSRIEEYLAYIIMKGISNLQKGNGAGSIKQTADPNKSGGKFVLNNPNSELNGKAQEIGSFGDYSVSFGGSSSAIGKRSLSEGTCTVAKGKYSHAEGDNSVAEADDSHAEGYQCTSKGVASHSEGGECTTNGAFAHAEGKSTTANGGASHTEGKDTYALSDFSHAEGTGTKAVCENQHVQGRFNAGSMEYAHIVGNGKSDTERSNAHTVDWNGNGWFAGTVEGTALILKSSTGKKFKITVNDSGALSAVQF
;
A
#
# COMPACT_ATOMS: atom_id res chain seq x y z
N MET A 1 9.55 -13.75 -42.49
CA MET A 1 10.92 -14.29 -42.45
C MET A 1 10.95 -15.29 -41.32
N ALA A 2 11.17 -16.57 -41.59
CA ALA A 2 11.14 -17.61 -40.58
C ALA A 2 12.37 -17.54 -39.68
N ILE A 3 12.18 -17.68 -38.39
CA ILE A 3 13.25 -17.74 -37.38
C ILE A 3 13.95 -19.10 -37.54
N PRO A 4 15.26 -19.14 -37.70
CA PRO A 4 16.00 -20.37 -37.93
C PRO A 4 16.21 -21.22 -36.66
N GLU A 5 16.35 -22.55 -36.82
CA GLU A 5 16.28 -23.59 -35.80
C GLU A 5 17.49 -23.81 -34.88
N GLU A 6 18.54 -22.99 -34.91
CA GLU A 6 19.67 -23.13 -33.97
C GLU A 6 19.89 -21.88 -33.12
N PRO A 7 19.80 -22.01 -31.76
CA PRO A 7 19.33 -20.87 -31.00
C PRO A 7 20.35 -19.76 -30.72
N GLN A 8 21.61 -20.04 -30.52
CA GLN A 8 22.54 -19.03 -30.00
C GLN A 8 23.38 -18.31 -31.06
N SER A 9 23.95 -19.01 -31.97
CA SER A 9 24.78 -18.41 -33.05
C SER A 9 23.95 -17.61 -34.07
N ARG A 10 22.67 -17.84 -34.14
CA ARG A 10 21.74 -17.17 -35.06
C ARG A 10 21.14 -15.90 -34.50
N ILE A 11 20.96 -15.82 -33.19
CA ILE A 11 20.56 -14.55 -32.51
C ILE A 11 21.72 -13.55 -32.67
N GLU A 12 22.95 -13.98 -32.46
CA GLU A 12 24.13 -13.15 -32.65
C GLU A 12 24.29 -12.67 -34.10
N ASN A 13 24.10 -13.56 -35.11
CA ASN A 13 24.11 -13.19 -36.52
C ASN A 13 22.94 -12.26 -36.90
N TYR A 14 21.75 -12.48 -36.34
CA TYR A 14 20.59 -11.59 -36.58
C TYR A 14 20.81 -10.22 -35.95
N LEU A 15 21.31 -10.18 -34.74
CA LEU A 15 21.70 -8.96 -34.05
C LEU A 15 22.84 -8.25 -34.76
N GLY A 16 23.86 -8.97 -35.25
CA GLY A 16 24.93 -8.41 -36.07
C GLY A 16 24.44 -7.80 -37.38
N THR A 17 23.46 -8.42 -38.04
CA THR A 17 22.83 -7.89 -39.26
C THR A 17 21.99 -6.64 -38.98
N LEU A 18 21.26 -6.61 -37.89
CA LEU A 18 20.50 -5.42 -37.43
C LEU A 18 21.43 -4.25 -37.09
N ILE A 19 22.55 -4.54 -36.45
CA ILE A 19 23.59 -3.57 -36.10
C ILE A 19 24.23 -2.97 -37.34
N ASN A 20 24.60 -3.78 -38.29
CA ASN A 20 25.23 -3.33 -39.56
C ASN A 20 24.22 -2.51 -40.43
N GLN A 21 22.93 -2.83 -40.38
CA GLN A 21 21.90 -2.06 -41.10
C GLN A 21 21.61 -0.68 -40.49
N THR A 22 22.00 -0.42 -39.26
CA THR A 22 21.77 0.87 -38.58
C THR A 22 22.90 1.88 -38.73
N SER A 23 24.00 1.55 -39.45
CA SER A 23 25.14 2.46 -39.76
C SER A 23 25.83 3.07 -38.52
N ALA A 24 25.72 2.48 -37.37
CA ALA A 24 26.39 2.95 -36.15
C ALA A 24 27.63 2.05 -35.89
N ALA A 25 28.82 2.66 -35.83
CA ALA A 25 29.99 1.98 -35.31
C ALA A 25 29.69 1.63 -33.84
N LEU A 26 29.82 0.33 -33.51
CA LEU A 26 29.71 -0.11 -32.15
C LEU A 26 31.01 0.27 -31.42
N PRO A 27 30.95 0.87 -30.25
CA PRO A 27 32.16 1.05 -29.46
C PRO A 27 32.69 -0.32 -29.03
N ASP A 28 34.01 -0.43 -28.94
CA ASP A 28 34.71 -1.61 -28.40
C ASP A 28 34.29 -1.79 -26.93
N VAL A 29 33.33 -2.69 -26.66
CA VAL A 29 32.76 -2.83 -25.34
C VAL A 29 33.16 -4.18 -24.74
N PRO A 30 33.70 -4.22 -23.53
CA PRO A 30 33.98 -5.46 -22.84
C PRO A 30 32.72 -6.30 -22.62
N GLN A 31 32.86 -7.62 -22.65
CA GLN A 31 31.76 -8.60 -22.51
C GLN A 31 30.87 -8.46 -21.26
N SER A 32 31.30 -7.67 -20.26
CA SER A 32 30.55 -7.35 -19.04
C SER A 32 29.43 -6.30 -19.23
N ARG A 33 29.22 -5.78 -20.45
CA ARG A 33 28.21 -4.75 -20.75
C ARG A 33 27.13 -5.21 -21.73
N ILE A 34 26.83 -6.49 -21.75
CA ILE A 34 25.78 -7.07 -22.61
C ILE A 34 24.42 -6.41 -22.39
N GLU A 35 24.12 -6.01 -21.17
CA GLU A 35 22.86 -5.34 -20.83
C GLU A 35 22.74 -3.93 -21.42
N GLU A 36 23.79 -3.13 -21.39
CA GLU A 36 23.82 -1.81 -22.05
C GLU A 36 23.71 -1.96 -23.58
N TYR A 37 24.25 -3.02 -24.10
CA TYR A 37 24.23 -3.35 -25.52
C TYR A 37 22.83 -3.78 -25.98
N LEU A 38 22.15 -4.64 -25.19
CA LEU A 38 20.77 -5.04 -25.43
C LEU A 38 19.83 -3.83 -25.33
N ALA A 39 20.01 -2.97 -24.35
CA ALA A 39 19.25 -1.74 -24.22
C ALA A 39 19.43 -0.82 -25.44
N TYR A 40 20.65 -0.68 -25.94
CA TYR A 40 20.94 0.10 -27.16
C TYR A 40 20.28 -0.50 -28.42
N ILE A 41 20.29 -1.82 -28.59
CA ILE A 41 19.67 -2.52 -29.73
C ILE A 41 18.13 -2.39 -29.67
N ILE A 42 17.54 -2.60 -28.49
CA ILE A 42 16.11 -2.42 -28.28
C ILE A 42 15.71 -0.98 -28.61
N MET A 43 16.48 0.01 -28.18
CA MET A 43 16.25 1.41 -28.43
C MET A 43 16.34 1.77 -29.92
N LYS A 44 17.30 1.22 -30.66
CA LYS A 44 17.43 1.40 -32.12
C LYS A 44 16.33 0.69 -32.89
N GLY A 45 15.95 -0.53 -32.48
CA GLY A 45 14.84 -1.28 -33.05
C GLY A 45 13.52 -0.52 -32.90
N ILE A 46 13.27 0.06 -31.74
CA ILE A 46 12.09 0.87 -31.42
C ILE A 46 12.09 2.18 -32.24
N SER A 47 13.23 2.85 -32.41
CA SER A 47 13.34 4.05 -33.25
C SER A 47 12.95 3.78 -34.72
N ASN A 48 13.18 2.58 -35.22
CA ASN A 48 12.78 2.18 -36.57
C ASN A 48 11.29 1.81 -36.67
N LEU A 49 10.67 1.31 -35.59
CA LEU A 49 9.23 1.06 -35.51
C LEU A 49 8.41 2.38 -35.47
N GLN A 50 9.01 3.48 -35.03
CA GLN A 50 8.36 4.81 -34.99
C GLN A 50 8.15 5.45 -36.37
N LYS A 51 8.77 4.94 -37.44
CA LYS A 51 8.57 5.42 -38.82
C LYS A 51 7.38 4.80 -39.53
N GLY A 52 6.70 3.83 -38.90
CA GLY A 52 5.49 3.18 -39.43
C GLY A 52 4.27 3.62 -38.62
N ASN A 53 3.26 4.10 -39.34
CA ASN A 53 1.98 4.63 -38.84
C ASN A 53 1.37 3.81 -37.67
N GLY A 54 1.15 4.42 -36.50
CA GLY A 54 0.03 4.09 -35.61
C GLY A 54 0.30 3.19 -34.41
N ALA A 55 1.51 2.99 -33.94
CA ALA A 55 1.80 2.31 -32.67
C ALA A 55 2.52 3.25 -31.70
N GLY A 56 2.21 3.16 -30.40
CA GLY A 56 2.71 4.02 -29.36
C GLY A 56 4.24 4.22 -29.39
N SER A 57 4.66 5.44 -29.17
CA SER A 57 6.07 5.82 -29.24
C SER A 57 6.74 5.75 -27.86
N ILE A 58 7.88 5.06 -27.79
CA ILE A 58 8.80 5.20 -26.64
C ILE A 58 9.68 6.41 -26.94
N LYS A 59 9.59 7.46 -26.14
CA LYS A 59 10.52 8.60 -26.18
C LYS A 59 11.55 8.47 -25.08
N GLN A 60 12.80 8.40 -25.47
CA GLN A 60 13.90 8.64 -24.53
C GLN A 60 14.10 10.15 -24.40
N THR A 61 13.93 10.70 -23.21
CA THR A 61 14.02 12.14 -22.95
C THR A 61 15.33 12.56 -22.27
N ALA A 62 16.28 11.64 -22.04
CA ALA A 62 17.57 11.96 -21.40
C ALA A 62 18.74 11.21 -22.04
N ASP A 63 19.96 11.79 -21.88
CA ASP A 63 21.23 11.23 -22.31
C ASP A 63 21.47 9.88 -21.58
N PRO A 64 21.69 8.77 -22.32
CA PRO A 64 21.92 7.46 -21.72
C PRO A 64 23.22 7.40 -20.88
N ASN A 65 24.11 8.39 -20.99
CA ASN A 65 25.36 8.47 -20.24
C ASN A 65 25.24 9.29 -18.94
N LYS A 66 24.06 9.84 -18.65
CA LYS A 66 23.79 10.51 -17.37
C LYS A 66 22.85 9.65 -16.54
N SER A 67 23.18 9.44 -15.27
CA SER A 67 22.28 8.85 -14.29
C SER A 67 20.93 9.59 -14.32
N GLY A 68 19.84 8.89 -14.59
CA GLY A 68 18.51 9.50 -14.73
C GLY A 68 17.82 9.28 -16.07
N GLY A 69 18.21 8.27 -16.86
CA GLY A 69 17.51 7.89 -18.09
C GLY A 69 16.06 7.47 -17.83
N LYS A 70 15.13 8.05 -18.59
CA LYS A 70 13.68 7.83 -18.46
C LYS A 70 13.14 7.01 -19.60
N PHE A 71 12.32 6.00 -19.28
CA PHE A 71 11.45 5.36 -20.25
C PHE A 71 10.00 5.77 -19.97
N VAL A 72 9.33 6.32 -20.96
CA VAL A 72 7.89 6.63 -20.89
C VAL A 72 7.19 5.81 -21.97
N LEU A 73 6.32 4.89 -21.56
CA LEU A 73 5.41 4.19 -22.46
C LEU A 73 4.14 5.00 -22.60
N ASN A 74 3.94 5.64 -23.77
CA ASN A 74 2.70 6.31 -24.10
C ASN A 74 1.71 5.32 -24.74
N ASN A 75 0.51 5.19 -24.15
CA ASN A 75 -0.59 4.50 -24.79
C ASN A 75 -1.20 5.41 -25.89
N PRO A 76 -1.18 5.02 -27.17
CA PRO A 76 -1.70 5.85 -28.28
C PRO A 76 -3.23 6.01 -28.28
N ASN A 77 -3.95 5.21 -27.52
CA ASN A 77 -5.41 5.23 -27.44
C ASN A 77 -5.98 6.11 -26.31
N SER A 78 -5.13 6.81 -25.54
CA SER A 78 -5.62 7.83 -24.60
C SER A 78 -5.97 9.09 -25.41
N GLU A 79 -7.15 9.66 -25.19
CA GLU A 79 -7.63 10.91 -25.82
C GLU A 79 -6.78 12.16 -25.48
N LEU A 80 -5.61 11.98 -24.90
CA LEU A 80 -4.59 13.01 -24.67
C LEU A 80 -3.80 13.25 -25.95
N ASN A 81 -4.53 13.63 -26.98
CA ASN A 81 -4.02 13.96 -28.31
C ASN A 81 -2.99 15.11 -28.22
N GLY A 82 -1.72 14.80 -28.38
CA GLY A 82 -0.71 15.74 -28.89
C GLY A 82 -0.10 16.74 -27.94
N LYS A 83 -0.37 16.73 -26.63
CA LYS A 83 0.41 17.48 -25.65
C LYS A 83 1.32 16.50 -24.90
N ALA A 84 2.62 16.53 -25.20
CA ALA A 84 3.61 16.03 -24.27
C ALA A 84 3.39 16.81 -22.96
N GLN A 85 2.66 16.25 -22.01
CA GLN A 85 2.66 16.79 -20.68
C GLN A 85 4.11 16.73 -20.21
N GLU A 86 4.66 17.84 -19.74
CA GLU A 86 5.89 17.83 -18.99
C GLU A 86 5.64 16.95 -17.77
N ILE A 87 5.97 15.68 -17.95
CA ILE A 87 5.90 14.70 -16.86
C ILE A 87 6.98 15.15 -15.91
N GLY A 88 6.60 15.51 -14.68
CA GLY A 88 7.48 16.03 -13.66
C GLY A 88 8.79 15.25 -13.50
N SER A 89 9.79 15.81 -12.88
CA SER A 89 11.11 15.22 -12.72
C SER A 89 11.02 13.80 -12.16
N PHE A 90 11.52 12.83 -12.91
CA PHE A 90 11.58 11.43 -12.46
C PHE A 90 12.85 11.20 -11.63
N GLY A 91 12.77 10.32 -10.65
CA GLY A 91 13.92 9.87 -9.88
C GLY A 91 14.85 8.96 -10.69
N ASP A 92 16.08 8.78 -10.23
CA ASP A 92 17.02 7.83 -10.80
C ASP A 92 16.45 6.40 -10.72
N TYR A 93 16.47 5.67 -11.84
CA TYR A 93 15.95 4.29 -11.95
C TYR A 93 14.46 4.14 -11.60
N SER A 94 13.67 5.21 -11.74
CA SER A 94 12.22 5.18 -11.54
C SER A 94 11.48 4.83 -12.82
N VAL A 95 10.28 4.26 -12.67
CA VAL A 95 9.41 3.86 -13.79
C VAL A 95 7.99 4.36 -13.55
N SER A 96 7.34 4.86 -14.61
CA SER A 96 5.95 5.30 -14.56
C SER A 96 5.16 4.76 -15.73
N PHE A 97 3.99 4.16 -15.47
CA PHE A 97 3.06 3.65 -16.46
C PHE A 97 1.68 4.24 -16.24
N GLY A 98 1.05 4.77 -17.30
CA GLY A 98 -0.33 5.23 -17.27
C GLY A 98 -0.52 6.72 -17.50
N GLY A 99 -1.75 7.19 -17.31
CA GLY A 99 -2.15 8.58 -17.60
C GLY A 99 -1.79 9.52 -16.45
N SER A 100 -0.96 10.53 -16.71
CA SER A 100 -0.57 11.55 -15.73
C SER A 100 0.11 11.02 -14.46
N SER A 101 0.65 9.81 -14.50
CA SER A 101 1.37 9.19 -13.38
C SER A 101 2.82 9.66 -13.32
N SER A 102 3.41 9.74 -12.13
CA SER A 102 4.74 10.31 -11.91
C SER A 102 5.54 9.55 -10.84
N ALA A 103 6.70 8.98 -11.21
CA ALA A 103 7.63 8.34 -10.30
C ALA A 103 8.82 9.28 -10.02
N ILE A 104 8.74 10.07 -8.95
CA ILE A 104 9.68 11.14 -8.60
C ILE A 104 10.83 10.61 -7.72
N GLY A 105 10.53 9.64 -6.87
CA GLY A 105 11.50 9.04 -5.97
C GLY A 105 12.54 8.20 -6.71
N LYS A 106 13.73 8.08 -6.15
CA LYS A 106 14.75 7.17 -6.68
C LYS A 106 14.28 5.72 -6.57
N ARG A 107 14.35 4.95 -7.68
CA ARG A 107 13.88 3.56 -7.76
C ARG A 107 12.41 3.37 -7.38
N SER A 108 11.60 4.40 -7.63
CA SER A 108 10.15 4.34 -7.40
C SER A 108 9.40 3.82 -8.62
N LEU A 109 8.20 3.31 -8.38
CA LEU A 109 7.27 2.84 -9.40
C LEU A 109 5.93 3.59 -9.25
N SER A 110 5.35 4.05 -10.36
CA SER A 110 4.03 4.67 -10.37
C SER A 110 3.24 4.12 -11.55
N GLU A 111 2.07 3.52 -11.29
CA GLU A 111 1.23 2.94 -12.35
C GLU A 111 -0.25 3.26 -12.14
N GLY A 112 -0.99 3.41 -13.25
CA GLY A 112 -2.41 3.77 -13.23
C GLY A 112 -2.70 5.19 -13.70
N THR A 113 -3.65 5.88 -13.08
CA THR A 113 -4.09 7.23 -13.46
C THR A 113 -3.80 8.24 -12.36
N CYS A 114 -3.07 9.31 -12.68
CA CYS A 114 -2.75 10.39 -11.73
C CYS A 114 -2.05 9.91 -10.44
N THR A 115 -1.33 8.81 -10.49
CA THR A 115 -0.60 8.27 -9.34
C THR A 115 0.76 8.96 -9.19
N VAL A 116 1.24 9.09 -7.95
CA VAL A 116 2.53 9.75 -7.68
C VAL A 116 3.35 8.98 -6.65
N ALA A 117 4.50 8.46 -7.07
CA ALA A 117 5.49 7.84 -6.18
C ALA A 117 6.63 8.83 -5.90
N LYS A 118 6.61 9.48 -4.72
CA LYS A 118 7.55 10.55 -4.33
C LYS A 118 8.76 10.04 -3.54
N GLY A 119 8.55 9.08 -2.66
CA GLY A 119 9.60 8.52 -1.81
C GLY A 119 10.58 7.65 -2.60
N LYS A 120 11.80 7.46 -2.08
CA LYS A 120 12.74 6.47 -2.63
C LYS A 120 12.15 5.08 -2.40
N TYR A 121 12.28 4.20 -3.40
CA TYR A 121 11.75 2.84 -3.37
C TYR A 121 10.24 2.75 -3.16
N SER A 122 9.51 3.88 -3.31
CA SER A 122 8.07 3.91 -3.13
C SER A 122 7.31 3.36 -4.35
N HIS A 123 6.10 2.87 -4.12
CA HIS A 123 5.20 2.38 -5.15
C HIS A 123 3.82 3.04 -5.02
N ALA A 124 3.28 3.57 -6.11
CA ALA A 124 1.94 4.13 -6.17
C ALA A 124 1.17 3.53 -7.34
N GLU A 125 0.00 2.94 -7.09
CA GLU A 125 -0.83 2.35 -8.13
C GLU A 125 -2.33 2.67 -7.99
N GLY A 126 -3.10 2.49 -9.07
CA GLY A 126 -4.54 2.71 -9.11
C GLY A 126 -4.93 4.08 -9.66
N ASP A 127 -5.77 4.84 -8.95
CA ASP A 127 -6.27 6.15 -9.38
C ASP A 127 -6.10 7.21 -8.30
N ASN A 128 -5.38 8.28 -8.61
CA ASN A 128 -5.06 9.40 -7.70
C ASN A 128 -4.33 9.00 -6.40
N SER A 129 -3.66 7.85 -6.36
CA SER A 129 -2.94 7.40 -5.16
C SER A 129 -1.53 7.99 -5.09
N VAL A 130 -1.05 8.26 -3.87
CA VAL A 130 0.23 8.95 -3.63
C VAL A 130 1.06 8.24 -2.58
N ALA A 131 2.24 7.73 -2.96
CA ALA A 131 3.25 7.19 -2.05
C ALA A 131 4.30 8.29 -1.76
N GLU A 132 4.17 8.98 -0.61
CA GLU A 132 4.96 10.19 -0.31
C GLU A 132 6.31 9.88 0.33
N ALA A 133 6.37 8.91 1.23
CA ALA A 133 7.56 8.60 2.01
C ALA A 133 8.44 7.53 1.35
N ASP A 134 9.68 7.41 1.84
CA ASP A 134 10.61 6.35 1.42
C ASP A 134 10.02 4.96 1.80
N ASP A 135 10.21 3.97 0.92
CA ASP A 135 9.72 2.59 1.07
C ASP A 135 8.20 2.45 1.23
N SER A 136 7.41 3.51 0.97
CA SER A 136 5.95 3.49 1.12
C SER A 136 5.22 2.92 -0.08
N HIS A 137 4.03 2.33 0.15
CA HIS A 137 3.15 1.80 -0.88
C HIS A 137 1.74 2.39 -0.75
N ALA A 138 1.17 2.88 -1.86
CA ALA A 138 -0.20 3.40 -1.91
C ALA A 138 -0.93 2.81 -3.12
N GLU A 139 -2.01 2.06 -2.87
CA GLU A 139 -2.80 1.42 -3.93
C GLU A 139 -4.30 1.67 -3.81
N GLY A 140 -5.00 1.63 -4.96
CA GLY A 140 -6.45 1.80 -5.02
C GLY A 140 -6.88 3.20 -5.45
N TYR A 141 -7.92 3.75 -4.82
CA TYR A 141 -8.50 5.04 -5.17
C TYR A 141 -8.21 6.11 -4.11
N GLN A 142 -7.49 7.15 -4.47
CA GLN A 142 -7.15 8.29 -3.60
C GLN A 142 -6.46 7.91 -2.28
N CYS A 143 -5.67 6.85 -2.28
CA CYS A 143 -4.90 6.43 -1.11
C CYS A 143 -3.60 7.23 -0.98
N THR A 144 -3.19 7.52 0.26
CA THR A 144 -1.97 8.30 0.50
C THR A 144 -1.12 7.69 1.61
N SER A 145 0.13 7.30 1.28
CA SER A 145 1.10 6.74 2.22
C SER A 145 2.18 7.78 2.54
N LYS A 146 2.12 8.39 3.74
CA LYS A 146 3.02 9.45 4.21
C LYS A 146 4.07 8.96 5.21
N GLY A 147 3.83 7.85 5.87
CA GLY A 147 4.81 7.25 6.78
C GLY A 147 5.88 6.47 6.02
N VAL A 148 7.11 6.46 6.52
CA VAL A 148 8.18 5.60 5.99
C VAL A 148 7.76 4.14 6.12
N ALA A 149 7.95 3.35 5.06
CA ALA A 149 7.57 1.94 4.99
C ALA A 149 6.09 1.67 5.36
N SER A 150 5.21 2.64 5.11
CA SER A 150 3.77 2.50 5.35
C SER A 150 3.03 2.00 4.12
N HIS A 151 1.85 1.40 4.32
CA HIS A 151 1.00 0.88 3.26
C HIS A 151 -0.44 1.38 3.41
N SER A 152 -1.00 1.94 2.34
CA SER A 152 -2.42 2.33 2.28
C SER A 152 -3.09 1.71 1.06
N GLU A 153 -4.23 1.01 1.28
CA GLU A 153 -4.95 0.30 0.22
C GLU A 153 -6.48 0.48 0.30
N GLY A 154 -7.15 0.40 -0.86
CA GLY A 154 -8.61 0.51 -0.95
C GLY A 154 -9.09 1.86 -1.46
N GLY A 155 -9.86 2.62 -0.67
CA GLY A 155 -10.41 3.92 -1.10
C GLY A 155 -10.26 5.01 -0.06
N GLU A 156 -9.62 6.13 -0.42
CA GLU A 156 -9.47 7.30 0.46
C GLU A 156 -8.70 6.98 1.77
N CYS A 157 -7.82 5.96 1.74
CA CYS A 157 -7.05 5.53 2.89
C CYS A 157 -5.79 6.37 3.08
N THR A 158 -5.40 6.61 4.34
CA THR A 158 -4.22 7.43 4.65
C THR A 158 -3.39 6.80 5.75
N THR A 159 -2.07 6.66 5.53
CA THR A 159 -1.10 6.33 6.56
C THR A 159 -0.19 7.52 6.84
N ASN A 160 -0.15 7.99 8.08
CA ASN A 160 0.75 9.07 8.52
C ASN A 160 1.93 8.52 9.34
N GLY A 161 1.72 7.45 10.10
CA GLY A 161 2.76 6.82 10.91
C GLY A 161 3.74 5.99 10.09
N ALA A 162 5.01 5.92 10.50
CA ALA A 162 5.96 4.98 9.94
C ALA A 162 5.53 3.54 10.23
N PHE A 163 5.70 2.63 9.26
CA PHE A 163 5.28 1.22 9.35
C PHE A 163 3.76 1.02 9.57
N ALA A 164 2.95 2.07 9.37
CA ALA A 164 1.51 2.00 9.53
C ALA A 164 0.84 1.35 8.32
N HIS A 165 -0.32 0.71 8.57
CA HIS A 165 -1.15 0.11 7.53
C HIS A 165 -2.59 0.62 7.62
N ALA A 166 -3.16 1.03 6.49
CA ALA A 166 -4.55 1.50 6.41
C ALA A 166 -5.25 0.86 5.21
N GLU A 167 -6.29 0.04 5.48
CA GLU A 167 -7.04 -0.66 4.44
C GLU A 167 -8.56 -0.42 4.55
N GLY A 168 -9.26 -0.52 3.41
CA GLY A 168 -10.71 -0.40 3.33
C GLY A 168 -11.18 0.91 2.74
N LYS A 169 -12.04 1.67 3.45
CA LYS A 169 -12.57 2.93 2.93
C LYS A 169 -12.49 4.06 3.95
N SER A 170 -11.84 5.16 3.58
CA SER A 170 -11.71 6.37 4.41
C SER A 170 -11.07 6.06 5.79
N THR A 171 -10.07 5.18 5.80
CA THR A 171 -9.36 4.76 7.01
C THR A 171 -8.09 5.59 7.20
N THR A 172 -7.70 5.82 8.46
CA THR A 172 -6.52 6.65 8.75
C THR A 172 -5.68 6.05 9.88
N ALA A 173 -4.46 5.61 9.57
CA ALA A 173 -3.47 5.12 10.51
C ALA A 173 -2.43 6.22 10.79
N ASN A 174 -2.58 6.93 11.94
CA ASN A 174 -1.74 8.05 12.33
C ASN A 174 -0.51 7.65 13.14
N GLY A 175 -0.66 6.66 14.00
CA GLY A 175 0.43 6.20 14.87
C GLY A 175 1.47 5.38 14.13
N GLY A 176 2.70 5.35 14.65
CA GLY A 176 3.73 4.45 14.15
C GLY A 176 3.33 2.99 14.36
N ALA A 177 3.54 2.12 13.36
CA ALA A 177 3.13 0.72 13.37
C ALA A 177 1.65 0.50 13.77
N SER A 178 0.79 1.48 13.52
CA SER A 178 -0.66 1.36 13.73
C SER A 178 -1.35 0.71 12.55
N HIS A 179 -2.53 0.12 12.80
CA HIS A 179 -3.32 -0.53 11.76
C HIS A 179 -4.78 -0.06 11.80
N THR A 180 -5.36 0.21 10.62
CA THR A 180 -6.79 0.50 10.47
C THR A 180 -7.39 -0.32 9.34
N GLU A 181 -8.57 -0.91 9.60
CA GLU A 181 -9.32 -1.63 8.58
C GLU A 181 -10.83 -1.34 8.66
N GLY A 182 -11.53 -1.51 7.53
CA GLY A 182 -12.98 -1.35 7.44
C GLY A 182 -13.40 0.00 6.87
N LYS A 183 -14.24 0.77 7.59
CA LYS A 183 -14.79 2.03 7.07
C LYS A 183 -14.75 3.14 8.11
N ASP A 184 -14.23 4.31 7.73
CA ASP A 184 -14.16 5.50 8.59
C ASP A 184 -13.45 5.21 9.93
N THR A 185 -12.38 4.39 9.93
CA THR A 185 -11.65 3.97 11.13
C THR A 185 -10.38 4.79 11.34
N TYR A 186 -10.00 5.01 12.60
CA TYR A 186 -8.86 5.84 12.97
C TYR A 186 -8.00 5.19 14.06
N ALA A 187 -6.76 4.89 13.77
CA ALA A 187 -5.72 4.49 14.74
C ALA A 187 -4.82 5.70 15.00
N LEU A 188 -5.07 6.42 16.10
CA LEU A 188 -4.51 7.75 16.33
C LEU A 188 -3.14 7.74 17.04
N SER A 189 -2.79 6.62 17.69
CA SER A 189 -1.58 6.48 18.49
C SER A 189 -0.76 5.28 18.04
N ASP A 190 0.51 5.23 18.46
CA ASP A 190 1.44 4.18 18.08
C ASP A 190 0.96 2.79 18.51
N PHE A 191 1.24 1.78 17.68
CA PHE A 191 0.87 0.38 17.92
C PHE A 191 -0.63 0.13 18.15
N SER A 192 -1.49 1.11 17.82
CA SER A 192 -2.94 0.97 17.98
C SER A 192 -3.58 0.31 16.77
N HIS A 193 -4.71 -0.38 17.01
CA HIS A 193 -5.50 -1.05 15.97
C HIS A 193 -6.97 -0.63 16.06
N ALA A 194 -7.56 -0.20 14.94
CA ALA A 194 -8.96 0.17 14.84
C ALA A 194 -9.62 -0.52 13.65
N GLU A 195 -10.62 -1.37 13.91
CA GLU A 195 -11.36 -2.13 12.90
C GLU A 195 -12.87 -1.92 12.96
N GLY A 196 -13.56 -2.12 11.83
CA GLY A 196 -15.02 -2.07 11.71
C GLY A 196 -15.53 -0.79 11.09
N THR A 197 -16.44 -0.05 11.75
CA THR A 197 -17.04 1.17 11.19
C THR A 197 -17.00 2.33 12.16
N GLY A 198 -16.38 3.43 11.76
CA GLY A 198 -16.32 4.66 12.55
C GLY A 198 -15.59 4.51 13.88
N THR A 199 -14.72 3.52 14.03
CA THR A 199 -13.98 3.24 15.26
C THR A 199 -12.78 4.16 15.42
N LYS A 200 -12.39 4.43 16.67
CA LYS A 200 -11.24 5.29 16.99
C LYS A 200 -10.42 4.68 18.14
N ALA A 201 -9.22 4.23 17.83
CA ALA A 201 -8.21 3.86 18.81
C ALA A 201 -7.38 5.10 19.17
N VAL A 202 -7.50 5.58 20.41
CA VAL A 202 -7.01 6.91 20.81
C VAL A 202 -5.75 6.88 21.65
N CYS A 203 -5.29 5.67 22.04
CA CYS A 203 -4.12 5.53 22.88
C CYS A 203 -3.21 4.42 22.38
N GLU A 204 -1.94 4.50 22.80
CA GLU A 204 -0.90 3.55 22.40
C GLU A 204 -1.26 2.10 22.82
N ASN A 205 -0.95 1.14 21.95
CA ASN A 205 -1.27 -0.29 22.12
C ASN A 205 -2.76 -0.62 22.27
N GLN A 206 -3.67 0.32 22.00
CA GLN A 206 -5.11 0.10 22.13
C GLN A 206 -5.67 -0.68 20.95
N HIS A 207 -6.53 -1.66 21.21
CA HIS A 207 -7.32 -2.34 20.19
C HIS A 207 -8.81 -1.97 20.30
N VAL A 208 -9.39 -1.54 19.18
CA VAL A 208 -10.79 -1.13 19.09
C VAL A 208 -11.46 -1.80 17.90
N GLN A 209 -12.63 -2.43 18.16
CA GLN A 209 -13.43 -3.07 17.12
C GLN A 209 -14.92 -2.71 17.20
N GLY A 210 -15.66 -3.09 16.17
CA GLY A 210 -17.12 -2.91 16.11
C GLY A 210 -17.51 -1.63 15.41
N ARG A 211 -18.29 -0.77 16.06
CA ARG A 211 -18.75 0.46 15.42
C ARG A 211 -18.88 1.62 16.41
N PHE A 212 -18.49 2.82 15.96
CA PHE A 212 -18.67 4.09 16.68
C PHE A 212 -18.45 3.98 18.19
N ASN A 213 -17.29 3.46 18.61
CA ASN A 213 -16.92 3.35 20.01
C ASN A 213 -16.79 4.73 20.68
N ALA A 214 -17.15 4.85 21.95
CA ALA A 214 -16.72 5.95 22.78
C ALA A 214 -15.24 5.79 23.14
N GLY A 215 -14.39 6.65 22.59
CA GLY A 215 -12.95 6.59 22.81
C GLY A 215 -12.55 6.96 24.24
N SER A 216 -11.63 6.22 24.83
CA SER A 216 -11.03 6.52 26.13
C SER A 216 -9.63 5.94 26.20
N MET A 217 -8.70 6.62 26.87
CA MET A 217 -7.35 6.14 27.14
C MET A 217 -7.27 5.17 28.32
N GLU A 218 -8.35 4.98 29.03
CA GLU A 218 -8.41 4.06 30.18
C GLU A 218 -8.45 2.58 29.78
N TYR A 219 -8.85 2.29 28.52
CA TYR A 219 -9.09 0.92 28.06
C TYR A 219 -8.03 0.45 27.08
N ALA A 220 -7.56 -0.76 27.31
CA ALA A 220 -6.69 -1.49 26.37
C ALA A 220 -7.47 -2.05 25.19
N HIS A 221 -8.72 -2.51 25.44
CA HIS A 221 -9.59 -3.07 24.42
C HIS A 221 -11.00 -2.50 24.53
N ILE A 222 -11.59 -2.17 23.37
CA ILE A 222 -12.95 -1.63 23.27
C ILE A 222 -13.71 -2.34 22.15
N VAL A 223 -14.94 -2.79 22.46
CA VAL A 223 -15.92 -3.18 21.45
C VAL A 223 -16.99 -2.10 21.39
N GLY A 224 -17.01 -1.33 20.30
CA GLY A 224 -17.99 -0.27 20.06
C GLY A 224 -19.33 -0.84 19.60
N ASN A 225 -20.44 -0.22 20.06
CA ASN A 225 -21.80 -0.51 19.60
C ASN A 225 -22.61 0.75 19.31
N GLY A 226 -21.97 1.90 19.17
CA GLY A 226 -22.57 3.17 18.83
C GLY A 226 -23.32 3.14 17.50
N LYS A 227 -24.15 4.15 17.24
CA LYS A 227 -24.98 4.23 16.04
C LYS A 227 -24.41 5.19 15.00
N SER A 228 -23.70 6.22 15.44
CA SER A 228 -23.13 7.27 14.60
C SER A 228 -21.99 7.98 15.32
N ASP A 229 -21.32 8.92 14.66
CA ASP A 229 -20.31 9.79 15.27
C ASP A 229 -20.80 10.61 16.46
N THR A 230 -22.09 10.94 16.48
CA THR A 230 -22.73 11.69 17.58
C THR A 230 -23.36 10.79 18.65
N GLU A 231 -23.55 9.51 18.34
CA GLU A 231 -24.11 8.50 19.25
C GLU A 231 -23.12 7.36 19.45
N ARG A 232 -21.95 7.71 20.01
CA ARG A 232 -20.88 6.74 20.30
C ARG A 232 -21.12 6.03 21.61
N SER A 233 -20.90 4.71 21.64
CA SER A 233 -21.02 3.89 22.85
C SER A 233 -20.17 2.63 22.78
N ASN A 234 -19.95 2.00 23.94
CA ASN A 234 -19.18 0.76 24.07
C ASN A 234 -20.10 -0.36 24.56
N ALA A 235 -19.99 -1.53 23.95
CA ALA A 235 -20.64 -2.76 24.42
C ALA A 235 -19.80 -3.46 25.48
N HIS A 236 -18.48 -3.42 25.30
CA HIS A 236 -17.52 -4.07 26.17
C HIS A 236 -16.22 -3.28 26.19
N THR A 237 -15.58 -3.21 27.38
CA THR A 237 -14.24 -2.65 27.53
C THR A 237 -13.41 -3.50 28.49
N VAL A 238 -12.07 -3.51 28.25
CA VAL A 238 -11.10 -4.04 29.21
C VAL A 238 -10.07 -2.95 29.48
N ASP A 239 -9.85 -2.61 30.74
CA ASP A 239 -8.84 -1.63 31.12
C ASP A 239 -7.42 -2.26 31.12
N TRP A 240 -6.40 -1.42 31.33
CA TRP A 240 -5.02 -1.85 31.39
C TRP A 240 -4.68 -2.72 32.61
N ASN A 241 -5.55 -2.79 33.61
CA ASN A 241 -5.42 -3.65 34.78
C ASN A 241 -6.14 -5.00 34.62
N GLY A 242 -6.82 -5.19 33.47
CA GLY A 242 -7.58 -6.40 33.17
C GLY A 242 -9.02 -6.41 33.75
N ASN A 243 -9.53 -5.25 34.19
CA ASN A 243 -10.94 -5.16 34.59
C ASN A 243 -11.81 -5.06 33.35
N GLY A 244 -12.84 -5.92 33.25
CA GLY A 244 -13.83 -5.93 32.17
C GLY A 244 -15.13 -5.26 32.56
N TRP A 245 -15.73 -4.52 31.61
CA TRP A 245 -17.06 -3.95 31.73
C TRP A 245 -17.92 -4.32 30.52
N PHE A 246 -19.22 -4.59 30.75
CA PHE A 246 -20.20 -4.91 29.71
C PHE A 246 -21.41 -3.99 29.86
N ALA A 247 -21.92 -3.44 28.75
CA ALA A 247 -23.10 -2.57 28.73
C ALA A 247 -24.40 -3.32 28.94
N GLY A 248 -24.41 -4.63 28.76
CA GLY A 248 -25.57 -5.50 28.85
C GLY A 248 -25.39 -6.63 29.87
N THR A 249 -26.20 -7.64 29.75
CA THR A 249 -26.14 -8.86 30.58
C THR A 249 -25.03 -9.79 30.04
N VAL A 250 -24.44 -10.55 30.96
CA VAL A 250 -23.57 -11.68 30.61
C VAL A 250 -24.36 -12.96 30.88
N GLU A 251 -24.64 -13.71 29.83
CA GLU A 251 -25.31 -15.00 29.92
C GLU A 251 -24.32 -16.14 29.95
N GLY A 252 -24.50 -17.06 30.88
CA GLY A 252 -23.63 -18.23 31.00
C GLY A 252 -24.24 -19.23 32.00
N THR A 253 -23.80 -20.48 31.91
CA THR A 253 -24.24 -21.56 32.83
C THR A 253 -23.57 -21.46 34.22
N ALA A 254 -22.49 -20.73 34.32
CA ALA A 254 -21.77 -20.51 35.58
C ALA A 254 -20.75 -19.35 35.46
N LEU A 255 -20.49 -18.70 36.59
CA LEU A 255 -19.40 -17.74 36.74
C LEU A 255 -18.35 -18.32 37.69
N ILE A 256 -17.06 -18.25 37.31
CA ILE A 256 -15.95 -18.68 38.15
C ILE A 256 -15.28 -17.46 38.75
N LEU A 257 -15.33 -17.36 40.08
CA LEU A 257 -14.66 -16.29 40.82
C LEU A 257 -13.48 -16.86 41.60
N LYS A 258 -12.43 -16.03 41.81
CA LYS A 258 -11.30 -16.33 42.70
C LYS A 258 -11.45 -15.50 43.99
N SER A 259 -11.18 -16.15 45.15
CA SER A 259 -11.00 -15.44 46.40
C SER A 259 -9.66 -14.71 46.42
N SER A 260 -9.46 -13.82 47.39
CA SER A 260 -8.17 -13.15 47.66
C SER A 260 -7.01 -14.11 47.89
N THR A 261 -7.29 -15.34 48.32
CA THR A 261 -6.29 -16.41 48.53
C THR A 261 -6.13 -17.32 47.29
N GLY A 262 -6.76 -16.98 46.16
CA GLY A 262 -6.63 -17.71 44.89
C GLY A 262 -7.53 -18.95 44.76
N LYS A 263 -8.36 -19.28 45.75
CA LYS A 263 -9.34 -20.37 45.64
C LYS A 263 -10.39 -20.06 44.61
N LYS A 264 -10.75 -21.03 43.78
CA LYS A 264 -11.77 -20.90 42.74
C LYS A 264 -13.13 -21.35 43.20
N PHE A 265 -14.17 -20.56 42.89
CA PHE A 265 -15.55 -20.87 43.19
C PHE A 265 -16.40 -20.81 41.93
N LYS A 266 -17.18 -21.83 41.67
CA LYS A 266 -18.17 -21.86 40.61
C LYS A 266 -19.50 -21.33 41.19
N ILE A 267 -20.00 -20.21 40.65
CA ILE A 267 -21.27 -19.63 41.00
C ILE A 267 -22.29 -20.10 39.94
N THR A 268 -23.39 -20.71 40.40
CA THR A 268 -24.50 -21.15 39.55
C THR A 268 -25.82 -20.68 40.09
N VAL A 269 -26.81 -20.60 39.22
CA VAL A 269 -28.22 -20.34 39.55
C VAL A 269 -29.02 -21.57 39.20
N ASN A 270 -29.91 -22.03 40.11
CA ASN A 270 -30.87 -23.10 39.79
C ASN A 270 -32.17 -22.55 39.18
N ASP A 271 -33.06 -23.42 38.76
CA ASP A 271 -34.32 -23.05 38.09
C ASP A 271 -35.27 -22.20 38.99
N SER A 272 -35.06 -22.20 40.29
CA SER A 272 -35.80 -21.34 41.24
C SER A 272 -35.13 -19.99 41.46
N GLY A 273 -34.01 -19.68 40.81
CA GLY A 273 -33.27 -18.44 40.98
C GLY A 273 -32.34 -18.44 42.19
N ALA A 274 -32.12 -19.56 42.87
CA ALA A 274 -31.22 -19.63 44.03
C ALA A 274 -29.77 -19.74 43.57
N LEU A 275 -28.88 -18.91 44.16
CA LEU A 275 -27.45 -18.90 43.93
C LEU A 275 -26.76 -19.98 44.77
N SER A 276 -25.79 -20.66 44.17
CA SER A 276 -24.84 -21.53 44.89
C SER A 276 -23.43 -21.21 44.51
N ALA A 277 -22.50 -21.33 45.48
CA ALA A 277 -21.07 -21.18 45.30
C ALA A 277 -20.35 -22.44 45.74
N VAL A 278 -19.72 -23.13 44.84
CA VAL A 278 -18.99 -24.39 45.13
C VAL A 278 -17.51 -24.19 44.82
N GLN A 279 -16.64 -24.42 45.79
CA GLN A 279 -15.21 -24.44 45.62
C GLN A 279 -14.79 -25.69 44.84
N PHE A 280 -13.79 -25.59 43.92
CA PHE A 280 -13.23 -26.69 43.14
C PHE A 280 -11.72 -26.50 42.88
#